data_6bbf387ef48d93508d13784296a93f18
#
_entry.id   6bbf387ef48d93508d13784296a93f18
#
_cell.length_a   1.000
_cell.length_b   1.000
_cell.length_c   1.000
_cell.angle_alpha   90.00
_cell.angle_beta   90.00
_cell.angle_gamma   90.00
#
_symmetry.space_group_name_H-M   'P 1'
#
loop_
_entity.id
_entity.type
_entity.pdbx_description
1 polymer ?
#
loop_
_entity_poly.entity_id
_entity_poly.type
_entity_poly.pdbx_seq_one_letter_code
_entity_poly.pdbx_strand_id
1 'polypeptide(L)'
;TGISFTAELEFFENKYVAAVTVKSDGNAEVQVTSPDTLKGLEFDFTGEDVTAKYLGLEYKYNIGKQPSVAAAAYLYEILKDISEKERQITLEDGRFYTDGRTENIKYRMYFGATGLPISASDEDNNFVITFKNVTVTDS
;
A
#
# COMPACT_ATOMS: atom_id res chain seq x y z
N THR A 1 -1.35 17.10 3.58
CA THR A 1 -0.70 16.72 2.31
C THR A 1 -1.02 15.29 1.95
N GLY A 2 -1.27 15.07 0.66
CA GLY A 2 -1.48 13.73 0.12
C GLY A 2 -0.22 13.21 -0.55
N ILE A 3 -0.27 11.95 -0.96
CA ILE A 3 0.84 11.30 -1.65
C ILE A 3 0.27 10.41 -2.76
N SER A 4 0.91 10.42 -3.91
CA SER A 4 0.56 9.55 -5.03
C SER A 4 1.79 8.78 -5.48
N PHE A 5 1.60 7.54 -5.87
CA PHE A 5 2.70 6.70 -6.35
C PHE A 5 2.17 5.52 -7.15
N THR A 6 3.07 4.86 -7.85
CA THR A 6 2.79 3.57 -8.46
C THR A 6 3.35 2.49 -7.56
N ALA A 7 2.53 1.52 -7.20
CA ALA A 7 2.94 0.40 -6.36
C ALA A 7 3.08 -0.86 -7.21
N GLU A 8 4.22 -1.53 -7.08
CA GLU A 8 4.37 -2.89 -7.55
C GLU A 8 4.22 -3.78 -6.33
N LEU A 9 3.18 -4.61 -6.35
CA LEU A 9 2.82 -5.46 -5.23
C LEU A 9 3.09 -6.91 -5.59
N GLU A 10 3.75 -7.63 -4.69
CA GLU A 10 3.93 -9.06 -4.82
C GLU A 10 3.38 -9.71 -3.55
N PHE A 11 2.39 -10.58 -3.71
CA PHE A 11 1.74 -11.26 -2.61
C PHE A 11 1.68 -12.75 -2.95
N PHE A 12 2.48 -13.53 -2.21
CA PHE A 12 2.80 -14.90 -2.57
C PHE A 12 3.41 -14.91 -3.98
N GLU A 13 2.83 -15.59 -4.95
CA GLU A 13 3.37 -15.60 -6.31
C GLU A 13 2.64 -14.65 -7.26
N ASN A 14 1.66 -13.91 -6.75
CA ASN A 14 0.86 -13.00 -7.55
C ASN A 14 1.51 -11.62 -7.59
N LYS A 15 1.56 -11.03 -8.77
CA LYS A 15 2.12 -9.69 -8.97
C LYS A 15 1.06 -8.74 -9.47
N TYR A 16 1.01 -7.57 -8.86
CA TYR A 16 0.05 -6.52 -9.20
C TYR A 16 0.76 -5.19 -9.36
N VAL A 17 0.26 -4.35 -10.26
CA VAL A 17 0.69 -2.96 -10.35
C VAL A 17 -0.54 -2.10 -10.15
N ALA A 18 -0.41 -1.08 -9.32
CA ALA A 18 -1.52 -0.20 -9.01
C ALA A 18 -1.08 1.25 -8.90
N ALA A 19 -1.95 2.16 -9.31
CA ALA A 19 -1.80 3.57 -9.02
C ALA A 19 -2.48 3.83 -7.68
N VAL A 20 -1.77 4.47 -6.76
CA VAL A 20 -2.24 4.70 -5.40
C VAL A 20 -2.23 6.18 -5.10
N THR A 21 -3.30 6.67 -4.52
CA THR A 21 -3.40 8.04 -4.02
C THR A 21 -3.87 7.98 -2.58
N VAL A 22 -3.08 8.56 -1.67
CA VAL A 22 -3.44 8.71 -0.27
C VAL A 22 -3.73 10.17 -0.03
N LYS A 23 -4.94 10.47 0.44
CA LYS A 23 -5.39 11.84 0.67
C LYS A 23 -4.95 12.31 2.05
N SER A 24 -4.98 13.62 2.26
CA SER A 24 -4.58 14.23 3.54
C SER A 24 -5.44 13.77 4.72
N ASP A 25 -6.66 13.32 4.47
CA ASP A 25 -7.56 12.79 5.50
C ASP A 25 -7.29 11.31 5.85
N GLY A 26 -6.31 10.69 5.17
CA GLY A 26 -5.96 9.30 5.38
C GLY A 26 -6.71 8.30 4.50
N ASN A 27 -7.70 8.75 3.75
CA ASN A 27 -8.39 7.88 2.80
C ASN A 27 -7.48 7.58 1.62
N ALA A 28 -7.64 6.41 1.03
CA ALA A 28 -6.79 5.99 -0.09
C ALA A 28 -7.59 5.38 -1.22
N GLU A 29 -7.11 5.62 -2.43
CA GLU A 29 -7.63 5.01 -3.64
C GLU A 29 -6.53 4.17 -4.26
N VAL A 30 -6.85 2.92 -4.58
CA VAL A 30 -5.93 1.99 -5.25
C VAL A 30 -6.59 1.55 -6.55
N GLN A 31 -5.95 1.86 -7.66
CA GLN A 31 -6.47 1.49 -8.98
C GLN A 31 -5.50 0.50 -9.62
N VAL A 32 -5.97 -0.71 -9.84
CA VAL A 32 -5.14 -1.78 -10.42
C VAL A 32 -4.95 -1.54 -11.91
N THR A 33 -3.70 -1.57 -12.37
CA THR A 33 -3.35 -1.39 -13.78
C THR A 33 -2.79 -2.66 -14.40
N SER A 34 -2.36 -3.62 -13.60
CA SER A 34 -1.82 -4.91 -14.06
C SER A 34 -2.10 -5.98 -12.99
N PRO A 35 -2.40 -7.20 -13.37
CA PRO A 35 -2.48 -7.74 -14.72
C PRO A 35 -3.73 -7.28 -15.48
N ASP A 36 -3.77 -7.52 -16.78
CA ASP A 36 -4.88 -7.09 -17.65
C ASP A 36 -6.24 -7.60 -17.19
N THR A 37 -6.28 -8.79 -16.61
CA THR A 37 -7.53 -9.38 -16.10
C THR A 37 -8.13 -8.58 -14.94
N LEU A 38 -7.31 -7.77 -14.27
CA LEU A 38 -7.75 -6.95 -13.13
C LEU A 38 -7.68 -5.46 -13.42
N LYS A 39 -7.27 -5.08 -14.62
CA LYS A 39 -7.15 -3.68 -14.99
C LYS A 39 -8.50 -2.97 -14.86
N GLY A 40 -8.48 -1.85 -14.16
CA GLY A 40 -9.70 -1.08 -13.88
C GLY A 40 -10.36 -1.41 -12.56
N LEU A 41 -9.88 -2.44 -11.86
CA LEU A 41 -10.33 -2.73 -10.50
C LEU A 41 -9.83 -1.61 -9.59
N GLU A 42 -10.74 -1.04 -8.80
CA GLU A 42 -10.43 0.07 -7.92
C GLU A 42 -10.87 -0.25 -6.50
N PHE A 43 -10.05 0.10 -5.53
CA PHE A 43 -10.38 -0.02 -4.12
C PHE A 43 -10.36 1.34 -3.48
N ASP A 44 -11.44 1.69 -2.79
CA ASP A 44 -11.53 2.91 -1.99
C ASP A 44 -11.50 2.52 -0.52
N PHE A 45 -10.50 3.01 0.20
CA PHE A 45 -10.36 2.78 1.63
C PHE A 45 -10.78 4.05 2.37
N THR A 46 -11.79 3.93 3.22
CA THR A 46 -12.29 5.03 4.03
C THR A 46 -12.42 4.55 5.47
N GLY A 47 -11.45 4.93 6.32
CA GLY A 47 -11.41 4.43 7.69
C GLY A 47 -11.26 2.91 7.72
N GLU A 48 -12.30 2.20 8.12
CA GLU A 48 -12.28 0.74 8.19
C GLU A 48 -12.98 0.06 7.01
N ASP A 49 -13.58 0.86 6.13
CA ASP A 49 -14.37 0.34 5.02
C ASP A 49 -13.55 0.23 3.75
N VAL A 50 -13.77 -0.83 3.01
CA VAL A 50 -13.18 -1.04 1.70
C VAL A 50 -14.31 -1.24 0.70
N THR A 51 -14.32 -0.41 -0.34
CA THR A 51 -15.25 -0.55 -1.45
C THR A 51 -14.47 -0.88 -2.71
N ALA A 52 -14.80 -1.97 -3.36
CA ALA A 52 -14.21 -2.34 -4.63
C ALA A 52 -15.17 -1.97 -5.76
N LYS A 53 -14.61 -1.40 -6.83
CA LYS A 53 -15.37 -1.01 -8.02
C LYS A 53 -14.73 -1.68 -9.23
N TYR A 54 -15.57 -2.33 -10.04
CA TYR A 54 -15.11 -2.98 -11.25
C TYR A 54 -16.24 -3.06 -12.26
N LEU A 55 -16.01 -2.59 -13.48
CA LEU A 55 -16.98 -2.61 -14.58
C LEU A 55 -18.34 -1.99 -14.20
N GLY A 56 -18.31 -0.89 -13.45
CA GLY A 56 -19.52 -0.19 -13.01
C GLY A 56 -20.24 -0.79 -11.82
N LEU A 57 -19.72 -1.89 -11.28
CA LEU A 57 -20.28 -2.53 -10.09
C LEU A 57 -19.48 -2.11 -8.86
N GLU A 58 -20.16 -1.99 -7.74
CA GLU A 58 -19.54 -1.67 -6.47
C GLU A 58 -19.77 -2.80 -5.46
N TYR A 59 -18.73 -3.16 -4.73
CA TYR A 59 -18.79 -4.19 -3.71
C TYR A 59 -18.11 -3.73 -2.45
N LYS A 60 -18.69 -4.06 -1.30
CA LYS A 60 -18.00 -3.96 -0.03
C LYS A 60 -17.41 -5.33 0.30
N TYR A 61 -16.14 -5.36 0.63
CA TYR A 61 -15.43 -6.62 0.87
C TYR A 61 -15.06 -6.81 2.32
N ASN A 62 -15.08 -8.08 2.71
CA ASN A 62 -14.35 -8.53 3.88
C ASN A 62 -12.92 -8.87 3.42
N ILE A 63 -11.96 -8.28 4.11
CA ILE A 63 -10.55 -8.49 3.83
C ILE A 63 -10.18 -9.97 3.99
N GLY A 64 -9.42 -10.51 3.04
CA GLY A 64 -8.78 -11.80 3.18
C GLY A 64 -9.30 -12.94 2.32
N LYS A 65 -10.34 -12.73 1.51
CA LYS A 65 -10.90 -13.80 0.68
C LYS A 65 -10.34 -13.86 -0.74
N GLN A 66 -9.78 -12.76 -1.24
CA GLN A 66 -9.16 -12.71 -2.57
C GLN A 66 -7.79 -12.09 -2.47
N PRO A 67 -6.75 -12.65 -3.12
CA PRO A 67 -5.39 -12.13 -3.02
C PRO A 67 -5.25 -10.67 -3.42
N SER A 68 -5.95 -10.20 -4.45
CA SER A 68 -5.87 -8.80 -4.88
C SER A 68 -6.41 -7.85 -3.81
N VAL A 69 -7.50 -8.22 -3.16
CA VAL A 69 -8.08 -7.43 -2.06
C VAL A 69 -7.14 -7.44 -0.87
N ALA A 70 -6.60 -8.61 -0.53
CA ALA A 70 -5.67 -8.74 0.60
C ALA A 70 -4.41 -7.91 0.38
N ALA A 71 -3.85 -7.93 -0.84
CA ALA A 71 -2.66 -7.14 -1.16
C ALA A 71 -2.93 -5.65 -1.01
N ALA A 72 -4.05 -5.16 -1.53
CA ALA A 72 -4.43 -3.76 -1.42
C ALA A 72 -4.69 -3.37 0.04
N ALA A 73 -5.33 -4.24 0.81
CA ALA A 73 -5.60 -4.00 2.22
C ALA A 73 -4.30 -3.92 3.04
N TYR A 74 -3.35 -4.80 2.76
CA TYR A 74 -2.04 -4.76 3.43
C TYR A 74 -1.29 -3.47 3.10
N LEU A 75 -1.32 -3.05 1.85
CA LEU A 75 -0.73 -1.77 1.45
C LEU A 75 -1.34 -0.62 2.26
N TYR A 76 -2.66 -0.55 2.30
CA TYR A 76 -3.35 0.50 3.05
C TYR A 76 -3.02 0.46 4.54
N GLU A 77 -3.00 -0.73 5.12
CA GLU A 77 -2.71 -0.92 6.54
C GLU A 77 -1.31 -0.44 6.90
N ILE A 78 -0.32 -0.74 6.05
CA ILE A 78 1.05 -0.26 6.24
C ILE A 78 1.12 1.26 6.15
N LEU A 79 0.50 1.85 5.13
CA LEU A 79 0.52 3.31 4.95
C LEU A 79 -0.16 4.04 6.10
N LYS A 80 -1.26 3.50 6.59
CA LYS A 80 -1.97 4.06 7.72
C LYS A 80 -1.13 3.98 9.00
N ASP A 81 -0.53 2.83 9.27
CA ASP A 81 0.31 2.64 10.44
C ASP A 81 1.51 3.58 10.43
N ILE A 82 2.19 3.72 9.29
CA ILE A 82 3.36 4.58 9.18
C ILE A 82 3.01 6.06 9.34
N SER A 83 1.81 6.46 8.92
CA SER A 83 1.37 7.86 9.00
C SER A 83 0.86 8.26 10.38
N GLU A 84 0.34 7.31 11.16
CA GLU A 84 -0.28 7.60 12.44
C GLU A 84 0.67 7.55 13.63
N LYS A 85 1.82 6.92 13.48
CA LYS A 85 2.75 6.69 14.60
C LYS A 85 4.09 7.30 14.32
N GLU A 86 4.71 7.85 15.36
CA GLU A 86 6.11 8.25 15.28
C GLU A 86 6.98 7.01 15.16
N ARG A 87 7.95 7.08 14.25
CA ARG A 87 8.84 5.96 13.97
C ARG A 87 10.29 6.35 14.18
N GLN A 88 11.02 5.41 14.72
CA GLN A 88 12.45 5.52 14.82
C GLN A 88 13.07 4.98 13.54
N ILE A 89 13.80 5.83 12.83
CA ILE A 89 14.46 5.44 11.58
C ILE A 89 15.87 4.98 11.91
N THR A 90 16.22 3.82 11.42
CA THR A 90 17.54 3.22 11.59
C THR A 90 18.32 3.32 10.28
N LEU A 91 19.60 3.69 10.38
CA LEU A 91 20.52 3.66 9.25
C LEU A 91 21.42 2.44 9.41
N GLU A 92 21.38 1.54 8.44
CA GLU A 92 22.18 0.33 8.43
C GLU A 92 22.58 0.00 6.98
N ASP A 93 23.87 -0.25 6.77
CA ASP A 93 24.43 -0.56 5.45
C ASP A 93 24.08 0.46 4.36
N GLY A 94 24.03 1.74 4.75
CA GLY A 94 23.71 2.83 3.83
C GLY A 94 22.24 2.98 3.51
N ARG A 95 21.36 2.23 4.20
CA ARG A 95 19.92 2.28 3.98
C ARG A 95 19.19 2.73 5.23
N PHE A 96 18.17 3.56 5.02
CA PHE A 96 17.27 3.98 6.10
C PHE A 96 16.06 3.06 6.10
N TYR A 97 15.68 2.58 7.28
CA TYR A 97 14.48 1.76 7.40
C TYR A 97 13.79 1.98 8.74
N THR A 98 12.54 1.58 8.80
CA THR A 98 11.77 1.49 10.04
C THR A 98 10.99 0.19 10.05
N ASP A 99 10.84 -0.38 11.24
CA ASP A 99 10.01 -1.56 11.45
C ASP A 99 8.68 -1.13 12.07
N GLY A 100 7.60 -1.69 11.56
CA GLY A 100 6.27 -1.42 12.08
C GLY A 100 5.49 -2.70 12.25
N ARG A 101 4.38 -2.59 12.99
CA ARG A 101 3.52 -3.73 13.25
C ARG A 101 2.07 -3.26 13.40
N THR A 102 1.19 -3.98 12.74
CA THR A 102 -0.25 -3.86 12.93
C THR A 102 -0.77 -5.18 13.48
N GLU A 103 -2.08 -5.29 13.63
CA GLU A 103 -2.71 -6.53 14.07
C GLU A 103 -2.40 -7.71 13.15
N ASN A 104 -2.27 -7.44 11.85
CA ASN A 104 -2.16 -8.46 10.81
C ASN A 104 -0.79 -8.54 10.16
N ILE A 105 0.03 -7.50 10.28
CA ILE A 105 1.24 -7.33 9.48
C ILE A 105 2.40 -6.89 10.37
N LYS A 106 3.56 -7.48 10.11
CA LYS A 106 4.82 -7.02 10.67
C LYS A 106 5.69 -6.67 9.48
N TYR A 107 6.03 -5.38 9.31
CA TYR A 107 6.69 -4.93 8.10
C TYR A 107 7.97 -4.17 8.37
N ARG A 108 8.82 -4.11 7.36
CA ARG A 108 9.98 -3.23 7.32
C ARG A 108 9.86 -2.33 6.09
N MET A 109 9.95 -1.03 6.28
CA MET A 109 9.90 -0.07 5.19
C MET A 109 11.26 0.61 5.02
N TYR A 110 11.76 0.63 3.80
CA TYR A 110 12.99 1.30 3.42
C TYR A 110 12.69 2.65 2.79
N PHE A 111 13.54 3.63 3.10
CA PHE A 111 13.42 5.01 2.61
C PHE A 111 14.67 5.41 1.85
N GLY A 112 14.49 6.30 0.87
CA GLY A 112 15.61 6.94 0.18
C GLY A 112 16.16 8.11 0.99
N ALA A 113 17.24 8.70 0.47
CA ALA A 113 17.89 9.84 1.11
C ALA A 113 16.98 11.08 1.22
N THR A 114 15.96 11.16 0.36
CA THR A 114 14.99 12.26 0.39
C THR A 114 13.85 12.06 1.39
N GLY A 115 13.82 10.92 2.07
CA GLY A 115 12.76 10.58 3.01
C GLY A 115 11.53 9.92 2.39
N LEU A 116 11.53 9.70 1.06
CA LEU A 116 10.43 9.03 0.38
C LEU A 116 10.57 7.51 0.48
N PRO A 117 9.45 6.77 0.59
CA PRO A 117 9.52 5.32 0.68
C PRO A 117 10.03 4.69 -0.62
N ILE A 118 10.80 3.62 -0.50
CA ILE A 118 11.31 2.83 -1.62
C ILE A 118 10.60 1.48 -1.69
N SER A 119 10.51 0.79 -0.57
CA SER A 119 9.87 -0.52 -0.51
C SER A 119 9.43 -0.86 0.90
N ALA A 120 8.49 -1.77 1.00
CA ALA A 120 8.07 -2.34 2.27
C ALA A 120 7.84 -3.84 2.09
N SER A 121 8.12 -4.62 3.12
CA SER A 121 7.95 -6.06 3.03
C SER A 121 7.47 -6.66 4.35
N ASP A 122 6.71 -7.75 4.23
CA ASP A 122 6.33 -8.63 5.33
C ASP A 122 6.66 -10.05 4.90
N GLU A 123 7.74 -10.59 5.43
CA GLU A 123 8.21 -11.93 5.06
C GLU A 123 7.24 -13.03 5.47
N ASP A 124 6.57 -12.86 6.61
CA ASP A 124 5.64 -13.86 7.13
C ASP A 124 4.41 -14.04 6.23
N ASN A 125 4.03 -12.99 5.52
CA ASN A 125 2.88 -13.00 4.61
C ASN A 125 3.28 -13.04 3.13
N ASN A 126 4.56 -13.22 2.83
CA ASN A 126 5.08 -13.20 1.45
C ASN A 126 4.60 -11.97 0.68
N PHE A 127 4.72 -10.81 1.29
CA PHE A 127 4.22 -9.56 0.76
C PHE A 127 5.36 -8.55 0.58
N VAL A 128 5.49 -8.00 -0.63
CA VAL A 128 6.49 -6.97 -0.94
C VAL A 128 5.81 -5.87 -1.74
N ILE A 129 6.08 -4.64 -1.36
CA ILE A 129 5.65 -3.45 -2.10
C ILE A 129 6.89 -2.71 -2.56
N THR A 130 6.93 -2.31 -3.84
CA THR A 130 7.92 -1.38 -4.34
C THR A 130 7.20 -0.09 -4.74
N PHE A 131 7.67 1.04 -4.22
CA PHE A 131 7.08 2.36 -4.48
C PHE A 131 7.82 3.03 -5.61
N LYS A 132 7.11 3.49 -6.64
CA LYS A 132 7.67 4.17 -7.79
C LYS A 132 6.94 5.49 -8.06
N ASN A 133 7.65 6.46 -8.59
CA ASN A 133 7.08 7.74 -8.99
C ASN A 133 6.33 8.44 -7.85
N VAL A 134 6.90 8.42 -6.67
CA VAL A 134 6.28 8.98 -5.47
C VAL A 134 6.23 10.50 -5.61
N THR A 135 5.04 11.07 -5.45
CA THR A 135 4.79 12.50 -5.55
C THR A 135 3.96 12.94 -4.36
N VAL A 136 4.37 14.04 -3.73
CA VAL A 136 3.61 14.64 -2.64
C VAL A 136 2.63 15.65 -3.26
N THR A 137 1.37 15.59 -2.86
CA THR A 137 0.31 16.45 -3.37
C THR A 137 -0.24 17.35 -2.27
N ASP A 138 -0.88 18.44 -2.67
CA ASP A 138 -1.49 19.39 -1.73
C ASP A 138 -2.95 19.08 -1.39
N SER A 139 -3.44 17.93 -1.79
CA SER A 139 -4.83 17.54 -1.56
C SER A 139 -5.11 17.16 -0.12
#